data_17904df9b20f5a85d5b774ec964b9100
#
_entry.id   17904df9b20f5a85d5b774ec964b9100
#
_cell.length_a   1.000
_cell.length_b   1.000
_cell.length_c   1.000
_cell.angle_alpha   90.00
_cell.angle_beta   90.00
_cell.angle_gamma   90.00
#
_symmetry.space_group_name_H-M   'P 1'
#
loop_
_entity.id
_entity.type
_entity.pdbx_description
1 polymer ?
#
loop_
_entity_poly.entity_id
_entity_poly.type
_entity_poly.pdbx_seq_one_letter_code
_entity_poly.pdbx_strand_id
1 'polypeptide(L)'
;IECVGLTSRHGTFFEMLGNFSFGDYFKHEATAWAWEFITKVLEIPTNRLWVSVYEDDDGAVKIWTEEVGVPKDRIVYLGKEDNFWEIGTGPCGPCSEIYFDRGEEYGCGSPDCAVGCDCDRYVEFWNLVFTQFDKDENGVYNKLAHPNIDTGMGLERIACIMQGVTSIFEVDTIRRILDSAAAMVGKTYGNDKQTDISLRVITDHVRSTVFMVSDGILPSN
;
A
#
# COMPACT_ATOMS: atom_id res chain seq x y z
N ILE A 1 -10.91 9.48 -2.80
CA ILE A 1 -12.26 9.09 -3.27
C ILE A 1 -12.36 9.26 -4.78
N GLU A 2 -11.85 10.34 -5.35
CA GLU A 2 -11.99 10.69 -6.77
C GLU A 2 -11.41 9.66 -7.74
N CYS A 3 -10.42 8.86 -7.30
CA CYS A 3 -9.78 7.83 -8.12
C CYS A 3 -10.49 6.46 -8.08
N VAL A 4 -11.48 6.27 -7.20
CA VAL A 4 -12.18 4.98 -7.05
C VAL A 4 -12.92 4.61 -8.33
N GLY A 5 -12.72 3.39 -8.79
CA GLY A 5 -13.26 2.89 -10.04
C GLY A 5 -12.49 3.33 -11.30
N LEU A 6 -11.71 4.42 -11.23
CA LEU A 6 -10.89 4.90 -12.35
C LEU A 6 -9.56 4.19 -12.45
N THR A 7 -8.90 3.97 -11.32
CA THR A 7 -7.62 3.25 -11.21
C THR A 7 -7.82 1.80 -10.82
N SER A 8 -6.78 1.01 -10.96
CA SER A 8 -6.80 -0.42 -10.65
C SER A 8 -6.61 -0.74 -9.14
N ARG A 9 -6.16 0.25 -8.34
CA ARG A 9 -5.63 0.04 -6.99
C ARG A 9 -6.30 0.85 -5.88
N HIS A 10 -7.22 1.79 -6.19
CA HIS A 10 -7.85 2.63 -5.20
C HIS A 10 -9.25 2.15 -4.83
N GLY A 11 -9.52 2.13 -3.53
CA GLY A 11 -10.81 1.87 -2.91
C GLY A 11 -11.04 2.81 -1.73
N THR A 12 -12.30 2.97 -1.29
CA THR A 12 -12.62 3.72 -0.06
C THR A 12 -12.44 2.90 1.21
N PHE A 13 -12.35 1.59 1.07
CA PHE A 13 -12.10 0.65 2.15
C PHE A 13 -11.09 -0.41 1.69
N PHE A 14 -10.17 -0.76 2.57
CA PHE A 14 -9.25 -1.87 2.38
C PHE A 14 -8.97 -2.56 3.71
N GLU A 15 -8.60 -3.82 3.66
CA GLU A 15 -8.13 -4.57 4.81
C GLU A 15 -6.61 -4.43 4.92
N MET A 16 -6.15 -4.06 6.13
CA MET A 16 -4.73 -3.85 6.38
C MET A 16 -4.16 -5.03 7.17
N LEU A 17 -3.13 -5.65 6.61
CA LEU A 17 -2.28 -6.60 7.32
C LEU A 17 -1.07 -5.86 7.87
N GLY A 18 -0.57 -6.26 9.05
CA GLY A 18 0.58 -5.59 9.61
C GLY A 18 1.20 -6.33 10.79
N ASN A 19 2.36 -5.84 11.18
CA ASN A 19 3.04 -6.22 12.40
C ASN A 19 3.46 -4.94 13.15
N PHE A 20 3.43 -5.02 14.48
CA PHE A 20 3.55 -3.86 15.35
C PHE A 20 4.55 -4.17 16.45
N SER A 21 5.35 -3.15 16.82
CA SER A 21 6.29 -3.22 17.95
C SER A 21 6.18 -1.96 18.78
N PHE A 22 6.08 -2.13 20.08
CA PHE A 22 6.00 -1.06 21.06
C PHE A 22 7.26 -1.08 21.92
N GLY A 23 8.39 -0.66 21.30
CA GLY A 23 9.69 -0.61 21.98
C GLY A 23 10.39 -1.97 22.12
N ASP A 24 10.02 -2.97 21.34
CA ASP A 24 10.63 -4.30 21.31
C ASP A 24 11.60 -4.42 20.11
N TYR A 25 11.15 -4.86 18.95
CA TYR A 25 11.96 -4.84 17.71
C TYR A 25 11.81 -3.53 16.94
N PHE A 26 12.77 -3.25 16.05
CA PHE A 26 12.73 -2.03 15.24
C PHE A 26 13.12 -2.30 13.77
N LYS A 27 13.85 -1.38 13.12
CA LYS A 27 14.13 -1.40 11.67
C LYS A 27 14.75 -2.71 11.19
N HIS A 28 15.75 -3.24 11.90
CA HIS A 28 16.50 -4.42 11.49
C HIS A 28 15.60 -5.64 11.31
N GLU A 29 14.82 -5.95 12.34
CA GLU A 29 13.92 -7.09 12.32
C GLU A 29 12.75 -6.87 11.38
N ALA A 30 12.12 -5.69 11.43
CA ALA A 30 10.95 -5.39 10.63
C ALA A 30 11.25 -5.50 9.12
N THR A 31 12.37 -4.94 8.65
CA THR A 31 12.78 -5.01 7.25
C THR A 31 13.15 -6.43 6.82
N ALA A 32 13.91 -7.14 7.67
CA ALA A 32 14.33 -8.52 7.41
C ALA A 32 13.11 -9.45 7.29
N TRP A 33 12.16 -9.36 8.21
CA TRP A 33 10.94 -10.19 8.20
C TRP A 33 10.03 -9.85 7.04
N ALA A 34 9.88 -8.55 6.73
CA ALA A 34 9.10 -8.14 5.56
C ALA A 34 9.68 -8.74 4.28
N TRP A 35 10.99 -8.61 4.07
CA TRP A 35 11.64 -9.14 2.89
C TRP A 35 11.60 -10.67 2.83
N GLU A 36 11.80 -11.34 3.95
CA GLU A 36 11.68 -12.79 4.05
C GLU A 36 10.27 -13.24 3.69
N PHE A 37 9.25 -12.60 4.25
CA PHE A 37 7.86 -12.95 3.99
C PHE A 37 7.52 -12.83 2.50
N ILE A 38 7.83 -11.71 1.86
CA ILE A 38 7.47 -11.50 0.45
C ILE A 38 8.30 -12.35 -0.52
N THR A 39 9.57 -12.63 -0.22
CA THR A 39 10.46 -13.33 -1.14
C THR A 39 10.53 -14.83 -0.93
N LYS A 40 10.36 -15.32 0.32
CA LYS A 40 10.45 -16.75 0.64
C LYS A 40 9.11 -17.40 0.93
N VAL A 41 8.16 -16.67 1.54
CA VAL A 41 6.84 -17.22 1.86
C VAL A 41 5.85 -16.99 0.72
N LEU A 42 5.77 -15.75 0.21
CA LEU A 42 4.91 -15.42 -0.93
C LEU A 42 5.60 -15.71 -2.29
N GLU A 43 6.89 -15.98 -2.28
CA GLU A 43 7.70 -16.30 -3.47
C GLU A 43 7.62 -15.24 -4.58
N ILE A 44 7.44 -13.96 -4.21
CA ILE A 44 7.42 -12.86 -5.18
C ILE A 44 8.84 -12.66 -5.73
N PRO A 45 9.01 -12.65 -7.07
CA PRO A 45 10.33 -12.49 -7.69
C PRO A 45 10.98 -11.16 -7.32
N THR A 46 12.20 -11.20 -6.78
CA THR A 46 12.93 -10.02 -6.29
C THR A 46 13.20 -8.98 -7.38
N ASN A 47 13.31 -9.40 -8.64
CA ASN A 47 13.48 -8.49 -9.77
C ASN A 47 12.23 -7.66 -10.10
N ARG A 48 11.08 -7.96 -9.49
CA ARG A 48 9.84 -7.18 -9.58
C ARG A 48 9.65 -6.26 -8.38
N LEU A 49 10.54 -6.31 -7.38
CA LEU A 49 10.42 -5.56 -6.15
C LEU A 49 11.30 -4.31 -6.16
N TRP A 50 10.77 -3.23 -5.60
CA TRP A 50 11.47 -1.99 -5.34
C TRP A 50 11.18 -1.55 -3.92
N VAL A 51 12.09 -0.79 -3.33
CA VAL A 51 11.93 -0.21 -1.98
C VAL A 51 12.15 1.29 -2.08
N SER A 52 11.21 2.06 -1.51
CA SER A 52 11.46 3.47 -1.25
C SER A 52 11.89 3.69 0.19
N VAL A 53 12.70 4.72 0.40
CA VAL A 53 13.16 5.15 1.72
C VAL A 53 13.07 6.66 1.83
N TYR A 54 12.87 7.15 3.04
CA TYR A 54 12.95 8.58 3.29
C TYR A 54 14.37 9.09 3.01
N GLU A 55 14.48 10.20 2.28
CA GLU A 55 15.76 10.73 1.77
C GLU A 55 16.81 11.01 2.86
N ASP A 56 16.37 11.34 4.09
CA ASP A 56 17.24 11.59 5.24
C ASP A 56 17.43 10.35 6.15
N ASP A 57 16.94 9.16 5.77
CA ASP A 57 17.08 7.93 6.58
C ASP A 57 18.19 7.00 6.04
N ASP A 58 19.44 7.48 6.12
CA ASP A 58 20.63 6.67 5.77
C ASP A 58 20.71 5.33 6.52
N GLY A 59 20.11 5.27 7.72
CA GLY A 59 20.05 4.05 8.50
C GLY A 59 19.23 2.97 7.83
N ALA A 60 18.04 3.32 7.33
CA ALA A 60 17.19 2.39 6.60
C ALA A 60 17.86 1.91 5.30
N VAL A 61 18.52 2.82 4.57
CA VAL A 61 19.27 2.47 3.35
C VAL A 61 20.32 1.40 3.60
N LYS A 62 21.11 1.56 4.68
CA LYS A 62 22.14 0.56 5.04
C LYS A 62 21.53 -0.79 5.39
N ILE A 63 20.45 -0.79 6.18
CA ILE A 63 19.78 -2.02 6.54
C ILE A 63 19.26 -2.74 5.29
N TRP A 64 18.55 -2.04 4.41
CA TRP A 64 18.02 -2.63 3.17
C TRP A 64 19.12 -3.17 2.27
N THR A 65 20.25 -2.45 2.12
CA THR A 65 21.29 -2.83 1.16
C THR A 65 22.31 -3.81 1.73
N GLU A 66 22.75 -3.63 2.99
CA GLU A 66 23.86 -4.38 3.56
C GLU A 66 23.41 -5.59 4.37
N GLU A 67 22.25 -5.52 5.03
CA GLU A 67 21.75 -6.61 5.88
C GLU A 67 20.70 -7.45 5.14
N VAL A 68 19.71 -6.81 4.53
CA VAL A 68 18.64 -7.48 3.78
C VAL A 68 19.11 -7.90 2.39
N GLY A 69 20.02 -7.14 1.78
CA GLY A 69 20.62 -7.47 0.49
C GLY A 69 19.80 -7.00 -0.73
N VAL A 70 18.97 -5.98 -0.55
CA VAL A 70 18.29 -5.34 -1.69
C VAL A 70 19.32 -4.61 -2.55
N PRO A 71 19.37 -4.84 -3.88
CA PRO A 71 20.30 -4.12 -4.76
C PRO A 71 20.09 -2.61 -4.68
N LYS A 72 21.20 -1.85 -4.67
CA LYS A 72 21.15 -0.38 -4.55
C LYS A 72 20.35 0.29 -5.66
N ASP A 73 20.36 -0.26 -6.86
CA ASP A 73 19.59 0.20 -8.01
C ASP A 73 18.07 -0.08 -7.90
N ARG A 74 17.67 -0.77 -6.85
CA ARG A 74 16.27 -1.03 -6.48
C ARG A 74 15.80 -0.21 -5.27
N ILE A 75 16.64 0.69 -4.77
CA ILE A 75 16.28 1.63 -3.71
C ILE A 75 16.01 3.01 -4.32
N VAL A 76 14.88 3.59 -3.96
CA VAL A 76 14.48 4.93 -4.39
C VAL A 76 14.36 5.84 -3.17
N TYR A 77 14.92 7.04 -3.27
CA TYR A 77 14.85 8.05 -2.22
C TYR A 77 13.69 8.98 -2.52
N LEU A 78 12.75 9.08 -1.60
CA LEU A 78 11.60 9.98 -1.72
C LEU A 78 11.56 10.96 -0.55
N GLY A 79 10.89 12.07 -0.79
CA GLY A 79 10.76 13.13 0.19
C GLY A 79 9.78 12.83 1.31
N LYS A 80 9.56 13.84 2.14
CA LYS A 80 8.68 13.75 3.30
C LYS A 80 7.21 13.47 2.92
N GLU A 81 6.78 13.90 1.77
CA GLU A 81 5.40 13.70 1.30
C GLU A 81 5.06 12.24 1.08
N ASP A 82 6.06 11.43 0.70
CA ASP A 82 5.89 10.01 0.39
C ASP A 82 6.40 9.09 1.51
N ASN A 83 7.61 9.36 2.04
CA ASN A 83 8.29 8.44 2.96
C ASN A 83 8.43 8.95 4.40
N PHE A 84 7.50 9.79 4.87
CA PHE A 84 7.42 10.18 6.28
C PHE A 84 5.96 10.19 6.73
N TRP A 85 5.61 9.29 7.64
CA TRP A 85 4.24 9.19 8.13
C TRP A 85 4.01 10.07 9.34
N GLU A 86 3.02 10.98 9.26
CA GLU A 86 2.56 11.82 10.38
C GLU A 86 1.08 12.20 10.21
N ILE A 87 0.34 12.27 11.31
CA ILE A 87 -1.02 12.80 11.36
C ILE A 87 -1.13 13.79 12.50
N GLY A 88 -1.11 15.08 12.17
CA GLY A 88 -1.20 16.15 13.17
C GLY A 88 -0.08 16.10 14.20
N THR A 89 -0.44 15.96 15.49
CA THR A 89 0.47 15.75 16.62
C THR A 89 0.50 14.29 17.02
N GLY A 90 1.59 13.84 17.65
CA GLY A 90 1.74 12.49 18.15
C GLY A 90 2.84 11.67 17.45
N PRO A 91 2.82 10.35 17.62
CA PRO A 91 3.85 9.45 17.10
C PRO A 91 3.97 9.54 15.57
N CYS A 92 5.22 9.68 15.08
CA CYS A 92 5.51 9.83 13.67
C CYS A 92 6.94 9.38 13.35
N GLY A 93 7.26 9.26 12.07
CA GLY A 93 8.59 8.92 11.65
C GLY A 93 8.74 8.60 10.17
N PRO A 94 9.99 8.42 9.70
CA PRO A 94 10.25 7.99 8.35
C PRO A 94 9.67 6.60 8.10
N CYS A 95 9.41 6.28 6.83
CA CYS A 95 8.97 4.96 6.45
C CYS A 95 9.74 4.43 5.24
N SER A 96 9.64 3.14 5.03
CA SER A 96 10.05 2.46 3.81
C SER A 96 8.83 1.78 3.21
N GLU A 97 8.66 1.93 1.90
CA GLU A 97 7.55 1.31 1.19
C GLU A 97 8.07 0.27 0.20
N ILE A 98 7.34 -0.82 0.06
CA ILE A 98 7.68 -1.89 -0.86
C ILE A 98 6.70 -1.87 -2.02
N TYR A 99 7.26 -1.81 -3.23
CA TYR A 99 6.52 -1.71 -4.49
C TYR A 99 6.70 -2.98 -5.33
N PHE A 100 5.66 -3.29 -6.08
CA PHE A 100 5.68 -4.31 -7.11
C PHE A 100 5.66 -3.64 -8.49
N ASP A 101 6.67 -3.92 -9.33
CA ASP A 101 6.72 -3.50 -10.74
C ASP A 101 5.86 -4.44 -11.57
N ARG A 102 4.73 -3.95 -12.06
CA ARG A 102 3.79 -4.71 -12.89
C ARG A 102 4.25 -4.89 -14.32
N GLY A 103 5.22 -4.09 -14.76
CA GLY A 103 5.73 -4.09 -16.12
C GLY A 103 5.45 -2.78 -16.86
N GLU A 104 6.19 -2.55 -17.94
CA GLU A 104 6.14 -1.32 -18.73
C GLU A 104 4.76 -1.06 -19.35
N GLU A 105 4.03 -2.11 -19.64
CA GLU A 105 2.67 -2.05 -20.20
C GLU A 105 1.65 -1.36 -19.28
N TYR A 106 1.95 -1.27 -17.98
CA TYR A 106 1.13 -0.56 -16.99
C TYR A 106 1.63 0.86 -16.70
N GLY A 107 2.73 1.27 -17.34
CA GLY A 107 3.34 2.59 -17.15
C GLY A 107 2.60 3.70 -17.89
N CYS A 108 2.94 4.95 -17.55
CA CYS A 108 2.41 6.14 -18.19
C CYS A 108 3.00 6.41 -19.59
N GLY A 109 3.97 5.61 -20.04
CA GLY A 109 4.69 5.80 -21.31
C GLY A 109 5.75 6.90 -21.27
N SER A 110 5.96 7.57 -20.14
CA SER A 110 7.06 8.53 -19.97
C SER A 110 8.39 7.78 -19.83
N PRO A 111 9.48 8.28 -20.41
CA PRO A 111 10.83 7.76 -20.17
C PRO A 111 11.27 7.91 -18.71
N ASP A 112 10.67 8.84 -17.96
CA ASP A 112 10.95 9.11 -16.55
C ASP A 112 10.01 8.32 -15.60
N CYS A 113 9.28 7.31 -16.11
CA CYS A 113 8.40 6.48 -15.29
C CYS A 113 9.20 5.67 -14.27
N ALA A 114 9.04 6.01 -12.99
CA ALA A 114 9.76 5.43 -11.86
C ALA A 114 8.82 5.17 -10.67
N VAL A 115 9.34 4.59 -9.60
CA VAL A 115 8.66 4.52 -8.30
C VAL A 115 8.32 5.94 -7.83
N GLY A 116 7.10 6.15 -7.31
CA GLY A 116 6.55 7.47 -7.01
C GLY A 116 5.74 8.08 -8.16
N CYS A 117 5.70 7.43 -9.34
CA CYS A 117 4.80 7.85 -10.41
C CYS A 117 3.35 7.43 -10.12
N ASP A 118 2.38 8.30 -10.40
CA ASP A 118 0.94 8.03 -10.19
C ASP A 118 0.34 6.97 -11.14
N CYS A 119 1.13 6.42 -12.07
CA CYS A 119 0.67 5.37 -12.97
C CYS A 119 0.52 4.01 -12.26
N ASP A 120 -0.06 3.03 -12.98
CA ASP A 120 -0.33 1.70 -12.46
C ASP A 120 0.86 0.73 -12.53
N ARG A 121 2.07 1.18 -12.93
CA ARG A 121 3.25 0.32 -13.07
C ARG A 121 3.80 -0.12 -11.71
N TYR A 122 4.15 0.86 -10.86
CA TYR A 122 4.73 0.60 -9.55
C TYR A 122 3.64 0.70 -8.49
N VAL A 123 3.23 -0.42 -7.95
CA VAL A 123 2.17 -0.48 -6.95
C VAL A 123 2.79 -0.69 -5.58
N GLU A 124 2.72 0.33 -4.73
CA GLU A 124 2.98 0.19 -3.30
C GLU A 124 1.98 -0.78 -2.70
N PHE A 125 2.47 -1.81 -2.00
CA PHE A 125 1.60 -2.77 -1.33
C PHE A 125 1.90 -2.95 0.15
N TRP A 126 3.08 -2.53 0.64
CA TRP A 126 3.44 -2.59 2.05
C TRP A 126 4.22 -1.35 2.48
N ASN A 127 3.75 -0.67 3.53
CA ASN A 127 4.43 0.45 4.16
C ASN A 127 4.95 0.04 5.54
N LEU A 128 6.24 0.28 5.83
CA LEU A 128 6.90 0.03 7.09
C LEU A 128 7.23 1.36 7.75
N VAL A 129 6.43 1.78 8.74
CA VAL A 129 6.64 3.04 9.46
C VAL A 129 7.55 2.83 10.65
N PHE A 130 8.63 3.60 10.70
CA PHE A 130 9.62 3.62 11.78
C PHE A 130 9.31 4.78 12.72
N THR A 131 8.33 4.58 13.59
CA THR A 131 7.87 5.61 14.53
C THR A 131 8.93 5.87 15.58
N GLN A 132 9.72 6.91 15.38
CA GLN A 132 10.84 7.27 16.23
C GLN A 132 10.75 8.67 16.83
N PHE A 133 9.71 9.41 16.49
CA PHE A 133 9.43 10.74 17.00
C PHE A 133 8.02 10.86 17.55
N ASP A 134 7.84 11.85 18.44
CA ASP A 134 6.56 12.37 18.89
C ASP A 134 6.52 13.86 18.55
N LYS A 135 5.60 14.24 17.64
CA LYS A 135 5.43 15.61 17.18
C LYS A 135 4.49 16.35 18.12
N ASP A 136 4.99 17.42 18.76
CA ASP A 136 4.21 18.24 19.66
C ASP A 136 3.31 19.28 18.95
N GLU A 137 2.52 20.02 19.72
CA GLU A 137 1.61 21.07 19.23
C GLU A 137 2.35 22.25 18.54
N ASN A 138 3.64 22.42 18.81
CA ASN A 138 4.49 23.44 18.20
C ASN A 138 5.18 22.94 16.92
N GLY A 139 4.95 21.67 16.53
CA GLY A 139 5.56 21.04 15.37
C GLY A 139 6.98 20.53 15.59
N VAL A 140 7.42 20.42 16.85
CA VAL A 140 8.77 19.92 17.20
C VAL A 140 8.74 18.39 17.28
N TYR A 141 9.70 17.76 16.62
CA TYR A 141 9.88 16.29 16.62
C TYR A 141 10.76 15.87 17.79
N ASN A 142 10.15 15.37 18.84
CA ASN A 142 10.84 14.84 20.01
C ASN A 142 11.14 13.36 19.80
N LYS A 143 12.40 12.94 20.01
CA LYS A 143 12.75 11.51 19.88
C LYS A 143 12.04 10.68 20.93
N LEU A 144 11.44 9.57 20.51
CA LEU A 144 10.90 8.57 21.43
C LEU A 144 12.04 7.83 22.12
N ALA A 145 11.90 7.58 23.43
CA ALA A 145 12.85 6.76 24.20
C ALA A 145 12.86 5.29 23.72
N HIS A 146 11.70 4.82 23.29
CA HIS A 146 11.49 3.49 22.74
C HIS A 146 10.77 3.64 21.40
N PRO A 147 11.49 3.54 20.27
CA PRO A 147 10.86 3.64 18.96
C PRO A 147 9.96 2.44 18.68
N ASN A 148 8.96 2.64 17.85
CA ASN A 148 7.93 1.66 17.54
C ASN A 148 7.99 1.29 16.06
N ILE A 149 7.42 0.14 15.73
CA ILE A 149 7.12 -0.30 14.37
C ILE A 149 5.62 -0.33 14.18
N ASP A 150 5.18 0.28 13.09
CA ASP A 150 3.82 0.20 12.59
C ASP A 150 3.90 -0.13 11.10
N THR A 151 3.41 -1.30 10.68
CA THR A 151 3.43 -1.66 9.27
C THR A 151 2.02 -1.87 8.74
N GLY A 152 1.80 -1.50 7.49
CA GLY A 152 0.53 -1.67 6.81
C GLY A 152 0.70 -2.23 5.41
N MET A 153 0.18 -3.46 5.18
CA MET A 153 0.11 -4.08 3.86
C MET A 153 -1.34 -4.17 3.41
N GLY A 154 -1.65 -3.64 2.22
CA GLY A 154 -2.98 -3.75 1.65
C GLY A 154 -3.30 -5.19 1.24
N LEU A 155 -4.27 -5.83 1.91
CA LEU A 155 -4.68 -7.20 1.59
C LEU A 155 -5.12 -7.33 0.14
N GLU A 156 -5.91 -6.40 -0.37
CA GLU A 156 -6.40 -6.42 -1.74
C GLU A 156 -5.26 -6.24 -2.75
N ARG A 157 -4.28 -5.41 -2.44
CA ARG A 157 -3.10 -5.20 -3.31
C ARG A 157 -2.22 -6.43 -3.38
N ILE A 158 -1.91 -7.04 -2.24
CA ILE A 158 -1.11 -8.28 -2.23
C ILE A 158 -1.88 -9.44 -2.85
N ALA A 159 -3.19 -9.56 -2.61
CA ALA A 159 -4.02 -10.58 -3.26
C ALA A 159 -4.06 -10.40 -4.77
N CYS A 160 -4.13 -9.16 -5.26
CA CYS A 160 -4.06 -8.84 -6.69
C CYS A 160 -2.74 -9.33 -7.31
N ILE A 161 -1.61 -9.10 -6.65
CA ILE A 161 -0.28 -9.59 -7.07
C ILE A 161 -0.24 -11.12 -7.09
N MET A 162 -0.70 -11.76 -6.00
CA MET A 162 -0.65 -13.22 -5.85
C MET A 162 -1.58 -13.96 -6.81
N GLN A 163 -2.73 -13.38 -7.14
CA GLN A 163 -3.68 -13.95 -8.11
C GLN A 163 -3.33 -13.59 -9.55
N GLY A 164 -2.35 -12.71 -9.78
CA GLY A 164 -1.95 -12.29 -11.12
C GLY A 164 -3.05 -11.53 -11.88
N VAL A 165 -3.94 -10.84 -11.15
CA VAL A 165 -5.02 -10.05 -11.73
C VAL A 165 -4.62 -8.58 -11.85
N THR A 166 -5.32 -7.83 -12.70
CA THR A 166 -4.91 -6.47 -13.08
C THR A 166 -5.52 -5.36 -12.22
N SER A 167 -6.52 -5.70 -11.42
CA SER A 167 -7.23 -4.75 -10.55
C SER A 167 -7.66 -5.41 -9.25
N ILE A 168 -7.70 -4.64 -8.16
CA ILE A 168 -8.26 -5.11 -6.89
C ILE A 168 -9.72 -5.57 -7.02
N PHE A 169 -10.44 -5.03 -8.01
CA PHE A 169 -11.82 -5.45 -8.32
C PHE A 169 -11.91 -6.82 -9.01
N GLU A 170 -10.79 -7.38 -9.42
CA GLU A 170 -10.68 -8.72 -10.02
C GLU A 170 -10.22 -9.80 -9.02
N VAL A 171 -9.80 -9.38 -7.82
CA VAL A 171 -9.54 -10.31 -6.71
C VAL A 171 -10.79 -11.12 -6.42
N ASP A 172 -10.66 -12.41 -6.27
CA ASP A 172 -11.75 -13.40 -6.26
C ASP A 172 -12.91 -13.06 -5.33
N THR A 173 -12.63 -12.57 -4.12
CA THR A 173 -13.65 -12.18 -3.13
C THR A 173 -14.40 -10.91 -3.56
N ILE A 174 -13.69 -9.91 -4.10
CA ILE A 174 -14.27 -8.64 -4.55
C ILE A 174 -14.99 -8.84 -5.87
N ARG A 175 -14.45 -9.65 -6.77
CA ARG A 175 -15.04 -9.97 -8.06
C ARG A 175 -16.43 -10.58 -7.94
N ARG A 176 -16.67 -11.42 -6.92
CA ARG A 176 -18.02 -11.96 -6.66
C ARG A 176 -19.05 -10.89 -6.36
N ILE A 177 -18.68 -9.83 -5.62
CA ILE A 177 -19.56 -8.70 -5.34
C ILE A 177 -19.84 -7.95 -6.64
N LEU A 178 -18.80 -7.68 -7.42
CA LEU A 178 -18.91 -6.99 -8.71
C LEU A 178 -19.83 -7.75 -9.70
N ASP A 179 -19.62 -9.05 -9.85
CA ASP A 179 -20.42 -9.89 -10.73
C ASP A 179 -21.89 -9.94 -10.28
N SER A 180 -22.14 -9.96 -8.98
CA SER A 180 -23.50 -9.88 -8.43
C SER A 180 -24.16 -8.53 -8.75
N ALA A 181 -23.44 -7.41 -8.58
CA ALA A 181 -23.91 -6.09 -8.93
C ALA A 181 -24.21 -5.99 -10.43
N ALA A 182 -23.31 -6.49 -11.27
CA ALA A 182 -23.49 -6.52 -12.73
C ALA A 182 -24.73 -7.30 -13.16
N ALA A 183 -24.95 -8.48 -12.56
CA ALA A 183 -26.12 -9.31 -12.84
C ALA A 183 -27.42 -8.61 -12.44
N MET A 184 -27.47 -7.93 -11.29
CA MET A 184 -28.66 -7.19 -10.83
C MET A 184 -29.09 -6.08 -11.78
N VAL A 185 -28.15 -5.44 -12.47
CA VAL A 185 -28.42 -4.35 -13.43
C VAL A 185 -28.42 -4.81 -14.89
N GLY A 186 -28.29 -6.12 -15.14
CA GLY A 186 -28.29 -6.70 -16.48
C GLY A 186 -27.10 -6.24 -17.34
N LYS A 187 -25.93 -6.02 -16.72
CA LYS A 187 -24.69 -5.60 -17.39
C LYS A 187 -23.63 -6.67 -17.29
N THR A 188 -22.62 -6.56 -18.14
CA THR A 188 -21.45 -7.45 -18.13
C THR A 188 -20.19 -6.60 -17.94
N TYR A 189 -19.40 -6.91 -16.94
CA TYR A 189 -18.10 -6.26 -16.68
C TYR A 189 -17.10 -6.61 -17.80
N GLY A 190 -16.35 -5.61 -18.23
CA GLY A 190 -15.35 -5.74 -19.30
C GLY A 190 -15.86 -5.35 -20.69
N ASN A 191 -17.16 -5.02 -20.85
CA ASN A 191 -17.72 -4.69 -22.15
C ASN A 191 -17.75 -3.19 -22.47
N ASP A 192 -17.84 -2.35 -21.44
CA ASP A 192 -17.93 -0.89 -21.61
C ASP A 192 -17.26 -0.18 -20.45
N LYS A 193 -16.28 0.67 -20.75
CA LYS A 193 -15.45 1.37 -19.75
C LYS A 193 -16.28 2.16 -18.72
N GLN A 194 -17.33 2.85 -19.15
CA GLN A 194 -18.14 3.65 -18.23
C GLN A 194 -18.98 2.77 -17.30
N THR A 195 -19.53 1.69 -17.84
CA THR A 195 -20.22 0.66 -17.05
C THR A 195 -19.27 0.01 -16.05
N ASP A 196 -18.06 -0.31 -16.45
CA ASP A 196 -17.04 -0.93 -15.58
C ASP A 196 -16.67 -0.01 -14.42
N ILE A 197 -16.46 1.27 -14.67
CA ILE A 197 -16.22 2.26 -13.62
C ILE A 197 -17.39 2.28 -12.63
N SER A 198 -18.62 2.36 -13.12
CA SER A 198 -19.81 2.38 -12.26
C SER A 198 -19.93 1.10 -11.42
N LEU A 199 -19.66 -0.06 -12.00
CA LEU A 199 -19.68 -1.35 -11.29
C LEU A 199 -18.61 -1.42 -10.20
N ARG A 200 -17.41 -0.91 -10.47
CA ARG A 200 -16.34 -0.81 -9.46
C ARG A 200 -16.72 0.11 -8.30
N VAL A 201 -17.28 1.28 -8.60
CA VAL A 201 -17.74 2.22 -7.57
C VAL A 201 -18.85 1.60 -6.71
N ILE A 202 -19.85 0.95 -7.32
CA ILE A 202 -20.91 0.24 -6.58
C ILE A 202 -20.30 -0.85 -5.67
N THR A 203 -19.39 -1.64 -6.21
CA THR A 203 -18.73 -2.74 -5.47
C THR A 203 -17.95 -2.21 -4.26
N ASP A 204 -17.15 -1.17 -4.46
CA ASP A 204 -16.39 -0.52 -3.40
C ASP A 204 -17.31 0.03 -2.30
N HIS A 205 -18.31 0.81 -2.70
CA HIS A 205 -19.20 1.49 -1.74
C HIS A 205 -20.11 0.52 -0.99
N VAL A 206 -20.58 -0.55 -1.63
CA VAL A 206 -21.34 -1.61 -0.92
C VAL A 206 -20.46 -2.28 0.11
N ARG A 207 -19.23 -2.63 -0.25
CA ARG A 207 -18.29 -3.27 0.68
C ARG A 207 -17.97 -2.35 1.86
N SER A 208 -17.59 -1.12 1.63
CA SER A 208 -17.28 -0.16 2.71
C SER A 208 -18.48 0.11 3.60
N THR A 209 -19.67 0.25 3.02
CA THR A 209 -20.91 0.45 3.80
C THR A 209 -21.23 -0.74 4.69
N VAL A 210 -21.07 -1.97 4.18
CA VAL A 210 -21.32 -3.18 4.98
C VAL A 210 -20.38 -3.25 6.17
N PHE A 211 -19.10 -2.96 5.99
CA PHE A 211 -18.14 -2.94 7.11
C PHE A 211 -18.49 -1.86 8.14
N MET A 212 -18.79 -0.62 7.70
CA MET A 212 -19.21 0.44 8.61
C MET A 212 -20.44 0.07 9.43
N VAL A 213 -21.46 -0.48 8.79
CA VAL A 213 -22.69 -0.89 9.47
C VAL A 213 -22.42 -2.04 10.44
N SER A 214 -21.56 -2.99 10.05
CA SER A 214 -21.16 -4.10 10.92
C SER A 214 -20.43 -3.63 12.17
N ASP A 215 -19.68 -2.53 12.07
CA ASP A 215 -18.99 -1.89 13.19
C ASP A 215 -19.90 -0.94 14.00
N GLY A 216 -21.20 -0.90 13.69
CA GLY A 216 -22.21 -0.13 14.42
C GLY A 216 -22.36 1.31 13.94
N ILE A 217 -21.75 1.70 12.83
CA ILE A 217 -21.89 3.03 12.25
C ILE A 217 -23.10 3.04 11.32
N LEU A 218 -24.16 3.71 11.76
CA LEU A 218 -25.39 3.84 10.99
C LEU A 218 -25.43 5.18 10.23
N PRO A 219 -26.18 5.25 9.11
CA PRO A 219 -26.40 6.50 8.42
C PRO A 219 -26.97 7.57 9.37
N SER A 220 -26.38 8.76 9.34
CA SER A 220 -26.83 9.92 10.10
C SER A 220 -26.84 11.16 9.24
N ASN A 221 -27.67 12.13 9.62
CA ASN A 221 -27.71 13.45 8.99
C ASN A 221 -26.58 14.34 9.50
#